data_d2e68397aef875cb707ac8887c34c97d
#
_entry.id   d2e68397aef875cb707ac8887c34c97d
#
_cell.length_a   1.000
_cell.length_b   1.000
_cell.length_c   1.000
_cell.angle_alpha   90.00
_cell.angle_beta   90.00
_cell.angle_gamma   90.00
#
_symmetry.space_group_name_H-M   'P 1'
#
loop_
_entity.id
_entity.type
_entity.pdbx_description
1 polymer ?
#
loop_
_entity_poly.entity_id
_entity_poly.type
_entity_poly.pdbx_seq_one_letter_code
_entity_poly.pdbx_strand_id
1 'polypeptide(L)'
;MKTMRSAVLCFVALLLAAPGVRAQDFSKYRNFSLGTNLAAVLKHTDQRLVDVKATHDGSLLFQELSWRPASGIGVSYRSESVDELVLSFYKGELYKMVVTYERASTEGLTADDMVKSISAKYGPATSIALEIDAAANEQYAVRGKSVASWEDSQYSLNLVRSSFSSAFQLITYSKRMAAEADAALAQVVKVDELEAPQKTVERQKKEANAIELTRQKNQKSFRP
;
A
#
# COMPACT_ATOMS: atom_id res chain seq x y z
N MET A 1 -58.35 15.37 -30.19
CA MET A 1 -57.80 14.61 -29.07
C MET A 1 -56.79 13.51 -29.45
N LYS A 2 -56.18 13.51 -30.66
CA LYS A 2 -55.23 12.47 -31.10
C LYS A 2 -53.74 12.90 -31.03
N THR A 3 -53.44 14.17 -30.84
CA THR A 3 -52.06 14.70 -30.84
C THR A 3 -51.35 14.70 -29.49
N MET A 4 -52.11 14.54 -28.39
CA MET A 4 -51.55 14.59 -27.01
C MET A 4 -50.98 13.25 -26.53
N ARG A 5 -51.32 12.12 -27.18
CA ARG A 5 -50.81 10.78 -26.80
C ARG A 5 -49.44 10.46 -27.37
N SER A 6 -49.01 11.11 -28.47
CA SER A 6 -47.71 10.88 -29.09
C SER A 6 -46.55 11.60 -28.36
N ALA A 7 -46.84 12.75 -27.71
CA ALA A 7 -45.81 13.51 -27.00
C ALA A 7 -45.36 12.86 -25.68
N VAL A 8 -46.23 12.09 -25.02
CA VAL A 8 -45.91 11.39 -23.76
C VAL A 8 -45.06 10.17 -23.99
N LEU A 9 -45.19 9.49 -25.15
CA LEU A 9 -44.38 8.32 -25.47
C LEU A 9 -42.90 8.66 -25.81
N CYS A 10 -42.64 9.85 -26.36
CA CYS A 10 -41.25 10.28 -26.62
C CYS A 10 -40.46 10.67 -25.36
N PHE A 11 -41.17 11.13 -24.30
CA PHE A 11 -40.53 11.55 -23.05
C PHE A 11 -40.08 10.36 -22.18
N VAL A 12 -40.76 9.23 -22.26
CA VAL A 12 -40.41 7.99 -21.51
C VAL A 12 -39.24 7.28 -22.16
N ALA A 13 -39.03 7.39 -23.46
CA ALA A 13 -37.90 6.77 -24.16
C ALA A 13 -36.54 7.46 -23.91
N LEU A 14 -36.55 8.75 -23.52
CA LEU A 14 -35.31 9.51 -23.25
C LEU A 14 -34.69 9.23 -21.87
N LEU A 15 -35.45 8.64 -20.94
CA LEU A 15 -34.99 8.30 -19.59
C LEU A 15 -34.21 6.97 -19.48
N LEU A 16 -34.18 6.16 -20.54
CA LEU A 16 -33.50 4.85 -20.55
C LEU A 16 -32.10 4.88 -21.14
N ALA A 17 -31.63 6.02 -21.62
CA ALA A 17 -30.25 6.21 -22.11
C ALA A 17 -29.35 6.86 -21.04
N ALA A 18 -29.47 6.47 -19.77
CA ALA A 18 -28.44 6.80 -18.80
C ALA A 18 -27.17 6.03 -19.22
N PRO A 19 -26.05 6.71 -19.57
CA PRO A 19 -24.80 6.01 -19.81
C PRO A 19 -24.53 5.21 -18.54
N GLY A 20 -24.41 3.89 -18.67
CA GLY A 20 -24.12 3.03 -17.56
C GLY A 20 -22.88 3.56 -16.85
N VAL A 21 -23.05 4.13 -15.68
CA VAL A 21 -21.94 4.51 -14.80
C VAL A 21 -21.25 3.18 -14.49
N ARG A 22 -20.17 2.90 -15.20
CA ARG A 22 -19.31 1.76 -14.84
C ARG A 22 -18.87 2.03 -13.42
N ALA A 23 -19.32 1.20 -12.49
CA ALA A 23 -18.85 1.24 -11.12
C ALA A 23 -17.33 1.18 -11.14
N GLN A 24 -16.71 2.21 -10.61
CA GLN A 24 -15.27 2.33 -10.53
C GLN A 24 -14.80 1.31 -9.50
N ASP A 25 -13.93 0.39 -9.89
CA ASP A 25 -13.45 -0.66 -8.99
C ASP A 25 -12.10 -0.23 -8.38
N PHE A 26 -12.14 0.50 -7.27
CA PHE A 26 -10.96 0.92 -6.52
C PHE A 26 -10.31 -0.22 -5.73
N SER A 27 -10.95 -1.40 -5.68
CA SER A 27 -10.36 -2.56 -5.01
C SER A 27 -9.20 -3.18 -5.80
N LYS A 28 -9.00 -2.78 -7.07
CA LYS A 28 -8.07 -3.43 -7.99
C LYS A 28 -7.01 -2.50 -8.54
N TYR A 29 -5.79 -3.04 -8.55
CA TYR A 29 -4.70 -2.48 -9.33
C TYR A 29 -4.09 -3.57 -10.21
N ARG A 30 -4.19 -3.43 -11.55
CA ARG A 30 -3.81 -4.48 -12.53
C ARG A 30 -4.47 -5.83 -12.17
N ASN A 31 -3.67 -6.85 -11.89
CA ASN A 31 -4.12 -8.20 -11.54
C ASN A 31 -4.20 -8.44 -10.03
N PHE A 32 -3.95 -7.41 -9.21
CA PHE A 32 -4.06 -7.49 -7.76
C PHE A 32 -5.39 -6.94 -7.29
N SER A 33 -6.01 -7.63 -6.32
CA SER A 33 -7.27 -7.21 -5.71
C SER A 33 -7.12 -7.18 -4.19
N LEU A 34 -7.59 -6.11 -3.56
CA LEU A 34 -7.71 -6.05 -2.10
C LEU A 34 -8.63 -7.18 -1.61
N GLY A 35 -8.32 -7.75 -0.45
CA GLY A 35 -8.98 -8.92 0.10
C GLY A 35 -8.41 -10.27 -0.39
N THR A 36 -7.49 -10.26 -1.36
CA THR A 36 -6.84 -11.51 -1.81
C THR A 36 -5.92 -12.04 -0.71
N ASN A 37 -5.96 -13.36 -0.47
CA ASN A 37 -5.09 -13.97 0.53
C ASN A 37 -3.62 -14.03 0.06
N LEU A 38 -2.70 -14.04 1.03
CA LEU A 38 -1.25 -14.05 0.80
C LEU A 38 -0.81 -15.19 -0.13
N ALA A 39 -1.33 -16.40 0.06
CA ALA A 39 -0.92 -17.55 -0.75
C ALA A 39 -1.25 -17.38 -2.24
N ALA A 40 -2.41 -16.79 -2.55
CA ALA A 40 -2.79 -16.48 -3.93
C ALA A 40 -1.90 -15.38 -4.53
N VAL A 41 -1.53 -14.39 -3.74
CA VAL A 41 -0.60 -13.34 -4.19
C VAL A 41 0.80 -13.90 -4.45
N LEU A 42 1.33 -14.74 -3.56
CA LEU A 42 2.62 -15.41 -3.75
C LEU A 42 2.66 -16.22 -5.04
N LYS A 43 1.59 -17.00 -5.29
CA LYS A 43 1.46 -17.77 -6.54
C LYS A 43 1.43 -16.87 -7.78
N HIS A 44 0.76 -15.71 -7.68
CA HIS A 44 0.64 -14.77 -8.80
C HIS A 44 1.97 -14.05 -9.11
N THR A 45 2.75 -13.74 -8.07
CA THR A 45 4.03 -13.03 -8.18
C THR A 45 5.24 -13.94 -8.36
N ASP A 46 5.05 -15.26 -8.35
CA ASP A 46 6.12 -16.28 -8.33
C ASP A 46 7.11 -16.05 -7.16
N GLN A 47 6.59 -15.55 -6.03
CA GLN A 47 7.37 -15.30 -4.82
C GLN A 47 7.14 -16.42 -3.79
N ARG A 48 8.09 -16.54 -2.86
CA ARG A 48 8.04 -17.56 -1.80
C ARG A 48 7.75 -16.91 -0.46
N LEU A 49 7.30 -17.70 0.50
CA LEU A 49 7.00 -17.22 1.84
C LEU A 49 8.21 -16.57 2.53
N VAL A 50 9.44 -16.97 2.19
CA VAL A 50 10.68 -16.36 2.71
C VAL A 50 10.90 -14.92 2.25
N ASP A 51 10.24 -14.51 1.17
CA ASP A 51 10.32 -13.16 0.62
C ASP A 51 9.36 -12.19 1.33
N VAL A 52 8.45 -12.76 2.16
CA VAL A 52 7.49 -12.00 2.97
C VAL A 52 8.13 -11.56 4.27
N LYS A 53 8.02 -10.28 4.58
CA LYS A 53 8.54 -9.68 5.82
C LYS A 53 7.42 -9.50 6.83
N ALA A 54 7.64 -9.90 8.07
CA ALA A 54 6.81 -9.45 9.19
C ALA A 54 7.23 -8.02 9.56
N THR A 55 6.27 -7.10 9.68
CA THR A 55 6.55 -5.68 9.88
C THR A 55 6.60 -5.25 11.35
N HIS A 56 6.12 -6.09 12.26
CA HIS A 56 6.14 -5.81 13.71
C HIS A 56 6.51 -7.07 14.51
N ASP A 57 7.63 -7.03 15.20
CA ASP A 57 8.17 -8.01 16.19
C ASP A 57 7.89 -9.50 15.88
N GLY A 58 7.96 -9.89 14.60
CA GLY A 58 7.68 -11.26 14.20
C GLY A 58 6.20 -11.64 14.21
N SER A 59 5.30 -10.70 14.46
CA SER A 59 3.87 -10.93 14.41
C SER A 59 3.43 -11.25 12.98
N LEU A 60 2.87 -12.43 12.77
CA LEU A 60 2.27 -12.82 11.50
C LEU A 60 0.99 -12.05 11.14
N LEU A 61 0.53 -11.17 12.05
CA LEU A 61 -0.64 -10.33 11.80
C LEU A 61 -0.38 -9.29 10.70
N PHE A 62 0.85 -8.76 10.65
CA PHE A 62 1.25 -7.75 9.69
C PHE A 62 2.39 -8.27 8.84
N GLN A 63 2.13 -8.41 7.56
CA GLN A 63 3.09 -8.95 6.62
C GLN A 63 3.20 -8.04 5.41
N GLU A 64 4.36 -7.99 4.80
CA GLU A 64 4.62 -7.17 3.63
C GLU A 64 5.41 -7.97 2.60
N LEU A 65 5.02 -7.82 1.34
CA LEU A 65 5.70 -8.37 0.19
C LEU A 65 6.04 -7.23 -0.77
N SER A 66 7.33 -7.04 -1.02
CA SER A 66 7.80 -6.16 -2.09
C SER A 66 7.97 -6.97 -3.37
N TRP A 67 7.30 -6.54 -4.43
CA TRP A 67 7.35 -7.19 -5.73
C TRP A 67 7.73 -6.17 -6.81
N ARG A 68 8.67 -6.57 -7.66
CA ARG A 68 9.06 -5.81 -8.85
C ARG A 68 8.68 -6.61 -10.09
N PRO A 69 7.98 -5.98 -11.05
CA PRO A 69 7.73 -6.64 -12.33
C PRO A 69 9.05 -7.13 -12.92
N ALA A 70 9.12 -8.41 -13.31
CA ALA A 70 10.34 -8.99 -13.82
C ALA A 70 10.77 -8.25 -15.09
N SER A 71 11.91 -7.61 -15.02
CA SER A 71 12.64 -7.13 -16.19
C SER A 71 13.30 -8.35 -16.84
N GLY A 72 12.55 -9.08 -17.68
CA GLY A 72 13.10 -10.19 -18.44
C GLY A 72 14.23 -9.71 -19.36
N ILE A 73 15.29 -10.52 -19.52
CA ILE A 73 16.31 -10.29 -20.54
C ILE A 73 15.62 -10.22 -21.90
N GLY A 74 15.62 -9.05 -22.54
CA GLY A 74 14.95 -8.81 -23.82
C GLY A 74 13.61 -8.08 -23.76
N VAL A 75 13.06 -7.80 -22.57
CA VAL A 75 11.92 -6.91 -22.39
C VAL A 75 12.43 -5.48 -22.30
N SER A 76 12.01 -4.63 -23.23
CA SER A 76 12.35 -3.20 -23.21
C SER A 76 11.88 -2.59 -21.87
N TYR A 77 12.78 -2.01 -21.09
CA TYR A 77 12.48 -1.28 -19.83
C TYR A 77 11.38 -0.21 -19.98
N ARG A 78 10.99 0.12 -21.19
CA ARG A 78 9.95 1.12 -21.51
C ARG A 78 8.52 0.60 -21.46
N SER A 79 8.28 -0.70 -21.30
CA SER A 79 6.91 -1.25 -21.29
C SER A 79 6.27 -1.28 -19.89
N GLU A 80 7.07 -1.22 -18.83
CA GLU A 80 6.58 -1.24 -17.46
C GLU A 80 6.71 0.13 -16.79
N SER A 81 5.57 0.72 -16.47
CA SER A 81 5.52 2.02 -15.76
C SER A 81 5.66 1.88 -14.23
N VAL A 82 5.84 0.67 -13.71
CA VAL A 82 5.92 0.36 -12.28
C VAL A 82 7.33 -0.11 -11.95
N ASP A 83 7.97 0.56 -11.02
CA ASP A 83 9.25 0.14 -10.43
C ASP A 83 9.03 -0.92 -9.34
N GLU A 84 8.14 -0.63 -8.40
CA GLU A 84 7.89 -1.48 -7.25
C GLU A 84 6.42 -1.47 -6.84
N LEU A 85 5.94 -2.61 -6.39
CA LEU A 85 4.64 -2.78 -5.76
C LEU A 85 4.84 -3.38 -4.37
N VAL A 86 4.52 -2.61 -3.34
CA VAL A 86 4.52 -3.07 -1.95
C VAL A 86 3.11 -3.49 -1.58
N LEU A 87 2.96 -4.76 -1.20
CA LEU A 87 1.70 -5.41 -0.87
C LEU A 87 1.68 -5.67 0.64
N SER A 88 0.77 -4.99 1.36
CA SER A 88 0.65 -5.12 2.80
C SER A 88 -0.56 -5.96 3.18
N PHE A 89 -0.34 -6.95 4.05
CA PHE A 89 -1.33 -7.92 4.50
C PHE A 89 -1.63 -7.74 5.98
N TYR A 90 -2.89 -7.84 6.32
CA TYR A 90 -3.38 -7.93 7.69
C TYR A 90 -4.16 -9.24 7.84
N LYS A 91 -3.77 -10.07 8.81
CA LYS A 91 -4.33 -11.43 9.01
C LYS A 91 -4.28 -12.30 7.73
N GLY A 92 -3.24 -12.11 6.92
CA GLY A 92 -3.06 -12.86 5.67
C GLY A 92 -3.90 -12.38 4.48
N GLU A 93 -4.65 -11.28 4.60
CA GLU A 93 -5.43 -10.67 3.53
C GLU A 93 -4.80 -9.35 3.08
N LEU A 94 -4.72 -9.14 1.77
CA LEU A 94 -4.19 -7.93 1.15
C LEU A 94 -5.11 -6.74 1.45
N TYR A 95 -4.66 -5.77 2.23
CA TYR A 95 -5.46 -4.62 2.59
C TYR A 95 -4.96 -3.30 2.02
N LYS A 96 -3.67 -3.25 1.64
CA LYS A 96 -3.05 -2.04 1.09
C LYS A 96 -2.03 -2.42 0.01
N MET A 97 -1.97 -1.60 -1.04
CA MET A 97 -0.97 -1.67 -2.11
C MET A 97 -0.35 -0.29 -2.29
N VAL A 98 0.96 -0.23 -2.37
CA VAL A 98 1.72 0.97 -2.70
C VAL A 98 2.45 0.72 -4.01
N VAL A 99 2.08 1.43 -5.04
CA VAL A 99 2.67 1.35 -6.38
C VAL A 99 3.64 2.50 -6.53
N THR A 100 4.91 2.24 -6.71
CA THR A 100 5.91 3.24 -7.08
C THR A 100 6.09 3.19 -8.60
N TYR A 101 5.85 4.33 -9.24
CA TYR A 101 6.05 4.44 -10.67
C TYR A 101 7.53 4.61 -11.02
N GLU A 102 7.92 3.97 -12.11
CA GLU A 102 9.27 4.04 -12.64
C GLU A 102 9.58 5.48 -13.10
N ARG A 103 10.75 5.99 -12.68
CA ARG A 103 11.12 7.39 -12.87
C ARG A 103 11.19 7.77 -14.36
N ALA A 104 11.81 6.92 -15.19
CA ALA A 104 11.94 7.21 -16.62
C ALA A 104 10.58 7.25 -17.33
N SER A 105 9.58 6.48 -16.83
CA SER A 105 8.21 6.48 -17.36
C SER A 105 7.39 7.70 -16.92
N THR A 106 7.82 8.42 -15.89
CA THR A 106 7.12 9.59 -15.36
C THR A 106 7.93 10.88 -15.50
N GLU A 107 9.11 10.81 -16.11
CA GLU A 107 9.96 11.98 -16.32
C GLU A 107 9.26 13.02 -17.20
N GLY A 108 9.21 14.26 -16.72
CA GLY A 108 8.53 15.37 -17.39
C GLY A 108 7.01 15.41 -17.21
N LEU A 109 6.39 14.38 -16.62
CA LEU A 109 4.96 14.42 -16.32
C LEU A 109 4.68 15.33 -15.14
N THR A 110 3.66 16.15 -15.29
CA THR A 110 3.13 17.00 -14.20
C THR A 110 2.17 16.20 -13.31
N ALA A 111 1.83 16.77 -12.15
CA ALA A 111 0.78 16.23 -11.30
C ALA A 111 -0.56 16.09 -12.04
N ASP A 112 -0.91 17.08 -12.86
CA ASP A 112 -2.14 17.09 -13.65
C ASP A 112 -2.15 15.99 -14.72
N ASP A 113 -1.01 15.70 -15.36
CA ASP A 113 -0.91 14.60 -16.31
C ASP A 113 -1.15 13.25 -15.65
N MET A 114 -0.60 13.06 -14.45
CA MET A 114 -0.82 11.85 -13.65
C MET A 114 -2.28 11.72 -13.21
N VAL A 115 -2.90 12.80 -12.72
CA VAL A 115 -4.32 12.84 -12.36
C VAL A 115 -5.20 12.50 -13.55
N LYS A 116 -4.93 13.07 -14.72
CA LYS A 116 -5.65 12.77 -15.96
C LYS A 116 -5.56 11.29 -16.33
N SER A 117 -4.34 10.74 -16.30
CA SER A 117 -4.09 9.33 -16.67
C SER A 117 -4.81 8.36 -15.73
N ILE A 118 -4.78 8.63 -14.41
CA ILE A 118 -5.46 7.80 -13.42
C ILE A 118 -6.98 7.97 -13.53
N SER A 119 -7.47 9.20 -13.73
CA SER A 119 -8.88 9.49 -13.91
C SER A 119 -9.47 8.85 -15.17
N ALA A 120 -8.68 8.65 -16.21
CA ALA A 120 -9.12 7.92 -17.41
C ALA A 120 -9.50 6.46 -17.10
N LYS A 121 -8.88 5.86 -16.08
CA LYS A 121 -9.14 4.48 -15.64
C LYS A 121 -10.17 4.41 -14.53
N TYR A 122 -10.03 5.27 -13.52
CA TYR A 122 -10.79 5.20 -12.28
C TYR A 122 -11.88 6.29 -12.18
N GLY A 123 -12.09 7.10 -13.24
CA GLY A 123 -13.02 8.21 -13.25
C GLY A 123 -12.47 9.48 -12.59
N PRO A 124 -13.28 10.55 -12.48
CA PRO A 124 -12.82 11.81 -11.93
C PRO A 124 -12.37 11.67 -10.48
N ALA A 125 -11.30 12.40 -10.13
CA ALA A 125 -10.83 12.44 -8.76
C ALA A 125 -11.92 13.01 -7.83
N THR A 126 -12.06 12.41 -6.65
CA THR A 126 -12.98 12.88 -5.61
C THR A 126 -12.45 14.15 -4.96
N SER A 127 -11.12 14.26 -4.83
CA SER A 127 -10.43 15.43 -4.30
C SER A 127 -9.12 15.63 -5.03
N ILE A 128 -8.77 16.89 -5.30
CA ILE A 128 -7.46 17.29 -5.80
C ILE A 128 -6.86 18.18 -4.70
N ALA A 129 -5.73 17.75 -4.12
CA ALA A 129 -5.08 18.49 -3.08
C ALA A 129 -4.26 19.64 -3.68
N LEU A 130 -4.59 20.87 -3.30
CA LEU A 130 -3.70 22.00 -3.46
C LEU A 130 -2.60 21.86 -2.39
N GLU A 131 -1.47 21.21 -2.76
CA GLU A 131 -0.24 21.12 -1.96
C GLU A 131 -0.43 21.06 -0.42
N ILE A 132 -1.15 20.09 0.08
CA ILE A 132 -1.21 19.83 1.51
C ILE A 132 -0.11 18.80 1.83
N ASP A 133 0.79 19.18 2.75
CA ASP A 133 1.76 18.23 3.29
C ASP A 133 1.01 17.03 3.87
N ALA A 134 1.22 15.87 3.28
CA ALA A 134 0.66 14.60 3.75
C ALA A 134 1.34 14.13 5.06
N ALA A 135 1.83 15.06 5.88
CA ALA A 135 2.43 14.79 7.17
C ALA A 135 1.46 14.16 8.20
N ALA A 136 0.16 14.14 7.89
CA ALA A 136 -0.86 13.65 8.81
C ALA A 136 -1.09 12.14 8.76
N ASN A 137 -0.44 11.40 7.87
CA ASN A 137 -0.58 9.94 7.79
C ASN A 137 0.75 9.24 8.05
N GLU A 138 1.34 9.49 9.23
CA GLU A 138 2.55 8.81 9.72
C GLU A 138 2.43 7.29 9.73
N GLN A 139 1.21 6.79 9.72
CA GLN A 139 0.83 5.39 9.76
C GLN A 139 1.16 4.62 8.47
N TYR A 140 1.30 5.32 7.35
CA TYR A 140 1.55 4.70 6.05
C TYR A 140 2.91 5.06 5.49
N ALA A 141 3.98 5.00 6.21
CA ALA A 141 5.41 5.11 5.80
C ALA A 141 5.75 5.81 4.45
N VAL A 142 4.75 6.44 3.80
CA VAL A 142 4.86 7.16 2.54
C VAL A 142 4.90 8.65 2.87
N ARG A 143 6.11 9.16 3.05
CA ARG A 143 6.33 10.60 3.18
C ARG A 143 6.24 11.23 1.80
N GLY A 144 5.19 12.01 1.56
CA GLY A 144 5.00 12.67 0.27
C GLY A 144 3.86 13.66 0.30
N LYS A 145 3.78 14.49 -0.73
CA LYS A 145 2.67 15.43 -0.91
C LYS A 145 1.51 14.70 -1.58
N SER A 146 0.33 14.77 -1.00
CA SER A 146 -0.90 14.30 -1.64
C SER A 146 -1.16 15.15 -2.89
N VAL A 147 -1.51 14.49 -4.00
CA VAL A 147 -1.83 15.12 -5.29
C VAL A 147 -3.33 15.06 -5.56
N ALA A 148 -3.90 13.88 -5.46
CA ALA A 148 -5.33 13.64 -5.69
C ALA A 148 -5.79 12.36 -5.02
N SER A 149 -7.09 12.25 -4.76
CA SER A 149 -7.72 11.03 -4.24
C SER A 149 -8.97 10.65 -5.03
N TRP A 150 -9.20 9.35 -5.09
CA TRP A 150 -10.41 8.70 -5.60
C TRP A 150 -10.90 7.78 -4.52
N GLU A 151 -12.14 7.88 -4.14
CA GLU A 151 -12.65 7.06 -3.05
C GLU A 151 -14.14 6.77 -3.16
N ASP A 152 -14.54 5.66 -2.58
CA ASP A 152 -15.92 5.29 -2.32
C ASP A 152 -16.11 4.94 -0.83
N SER A 153 -17.22 4.31 -0.49
CA SER A 153 -17.50 3.89 0.88
C SER A 153 -16.56 2.80 1.41
N GLN A 154 -15.89 2.03 0.55
CA GLN A 154 -15.10 0.85 0.91
C GLN A 154 -13.61 1.03 0.68
N TYR A 155 -13.21 1.75 -0.38
CA TYR A 155 -11.85 1.84 -0.84
C TYR A 155 -11.39 3.27 -1.01
N SER A 156 -10.09 3.48 -0.92
CA SER A 156 -9.44 4.75 -1.22
C SER A 156 -8.22 4.52 -2.11
N LEU A 157 -8.04 5.39 -3.08
CA LEU A 157 -6.94 5.43 -4.01
C LEU A 157 -6.34 6.83 -3.95
N ASN A 158 -5.06 6.95 -3.62
CA ASN A 158 -4.40 8.23 -3.40
C ASN A 158 -3.14 8.33 -4.26
N LEU A 159 -3.06 9.38 -5.06
CA LEU A 159 -1.84 9.74 -5.76
C LEU A 159 -1.00 10.65 -4.87
N VAL A 160 0.25 10.26 -4.66
CA VAL A 160 1.20 10.97 -3.80
C VAL A 160 2.48 11.23 -4.60
N ARG A 161 3.13 12.36 -4.38
CA ARG A 161 4.48 12.62 -4.86
C ARG A 161 5.45 12.45 -3.71
N SER A 162 6.35 11.47 -3.81
CA SER A 162 7.34 11.18 -2.77
C SER A 162 8.23 12.39 -2.49
N SER A 163 8.45 12.70 -1.22
CA SER A 163 9.36 13.78 -0.81
C SER A 163 10.83 13.40 -0.98
N PHE A 164 11.16 12.11 -1.04
CA PHE A 164 12.54 11.63 -1.12
C PHE A 164 13.04 11.44 -2.56
N SER A 165 12.21 10.87 -3.42
CA SER A 165 12.60 10.47 -4.77
C SER A 165 11.95 11.29 -5.87
N SER A 166 11.04 12.20 -5.53
CA SER A 166 10.17 12.90 -6.47
C SER A 166 9.33 11.97 -7.36
N ALA A 167 9.36 10.66 -7.09
CA ALA A 167 8.56 9.68 -7.82
C ALA A 167 7.08 9.80 -7.44
N PHE A 168 6.21 9.51 -8.38
CA PHE A 168 4.80 9.35 -8.11
C PHE A 168 4.52 7.97 -7.52
N GLN A 169 3.65 7.94 -6.53
CA GLN A 169 3.16 6.70 -5.91
C GLN A 169 1.64 6.70 -5.91
N LEU A 170 1.06 5.53 -6.14
CA LEU A 170 -0.37 5.30 -6.05
C LEU A 170 -0.64 4.34 -4.90
N ILE A 171 -1.38 4.80 -3.90
CA ILE A 171 -1.69 4.03 -2.70
C ILE A 171 -3.16 3.66 -2.77
N THR A 172 -3.47 2.37 -2.76
CA THR A 172 -4.85 1.89 -2.64
C THR A 172 -5.01 1.02 -1.41
N TYR A 173 -6.14 1.16 -0.70
CA TYR A 173 -6.41 0.38 0.49
C TYR A 173 -7.92 0.22 0.76
N SER A 174 -8.24 -0.87 1.47
CA SER A 174 -9.56 -1.09 2.04
C SER A 174 -9.72 -0.25 3.32
N LYS A 175 -10.66 0.69 3.34
CA LYS A 175 -10.91 1.57 4.50
C LYS A 175 -11.20 0.77 5.77
N ARG A 176 -12.03 -0.28 5.67
CA ARG A 176 -12.38 -1.13 6.80
C ARG A 176 -11.17 -1.89 7.33
N MET A 177 -10.45 -2.59 6.45
CA MET A 177 -9.30 -3.40 6.87
C MET A 177 -8.15 -2.54 7.37
N ALA A 178 -7.93 -1.37 6.78
CA ALA A 178 -6.94 -0.41 7.26
C ALA A 178 -7.27 0.05 8.68
N ALA A 179 -8.51 0.43 8.96
CA ALA A 179 -8.93 0.82 10.31
C ALA A 179 -8.76 -0.32 11.34
N GLU A 180 -9.08 -1.58 10.95
CA GLU A 180 -8.86 -2.75 11.81
C GLU A 180 -7.35 -2.99 12.06
N ALA A 181 -6.54 -2.88 11.01
CA ALA A 181 -5.09 -3.01 11.10
C ALA A 181 -4.48 -1.93 11.98
N ASP A 182 -4.89 -0.69 11.83
CA ASP A 182 -4.44 0.45 12.63
C ASP A 182 -4.78 0.27 14.11
N ALA A 183 -6.01 -0.15 14.40
CA ALA A 183 -6.43 -0.44 15.77
C ALA A 183 -5.61 -1.57 16.41
N ALA A 184 -5.33 -2.63 15.64
CA ALA A 184 -4.48 -3.73 16.10
C ALA A 184 -3.02 -3.30 16.29
N LEU A 185 -2.48 -2.47 15.39
CA LEU A 185 -1.14 -1.93 15.50
C LEU A 185 -0.97 -1.07 16.75
N ALA A 186 -1.92 -0.20 17.03
CA ALA A 186 -1.91 0.62 18.25
C ALA A 186 -1.88 -0.23 19.52
N GLN A 187 -2.51 -1.41 19.52
CA GLN A 187 -2.44 -2.35 20.65
C GLN A 187 -1.05 -3.00 20.75
N VAL A 188 -0.47 -3.44 19.62
CA VAL A 188 0.89 -4.03 19.59
C VAL A 188 1.92 -3.03 20.10
N VAL A 189 1.91 -1.80 19.61
CA VAL A 189 2.81 -0.73 20.08
C VAL A 189 2.68 -0.50 21.57
N LYS A 190 1.46 -0.44 22.08
CA LYS A 190 1.22 -0.25 23.53
C LYS A 190 1.77 -1.40 24.37
N VAL A 191 1.63 -2.64 23.90
CA VAL A 191 2.21 -3.82 24.59
C VAL A 191 3.73 -3.76 24.57
N ASP A 192 4.31 -3.44 23.41
CA ASP A 192 5.77 -3.32 23.27
C ASP A 192 6.35 -2.22 24.17
N GLU A 193 5.67 -1.09 24.28
CA GLU A 193 6.07 -0.02 25.22
C GLU A 193 6.04 -0.49 26.69
N LEU A 194 5.05 -1.28 27.08
CA LEU A 194 4.95 -1.83 28.43
C LEU A 194 6.03 -2.89 28.72
N GLU A 195 6.41 -3.67 27.72
CA GLU A 195 7.42 -4.73 27.84
C GLU A 195 8.87 -4.22 27.63
N ALA A 196 9.05 -3.07 26.98
CA ALA A 196 10.35 -2.50 26.67
C ALA A 196 11.32 -2.42 27.87
N PRO A 197 10.90 -2.01 29.07
CA PRO A 197 11.78 -2.00 30.24
C PRO A 197 12.28 -3.40 30.63
N GLN A 198 11.39 -4.40 30.59
CA GLN A 198 11.72 -5.79 30.92
C GLN A 198 12.68 -6.40 29.89
N LYS A 199 12.36 -6.24 28.59
CA LYS A 199 13.23 -6.65 27.47
C LYS A 199 14.63 -6.03 27.57
N THR A 200 14.73 -4.78 28.00
CA THR A 200 16.01 -4.09 28.23
C THR A 200 16.81 -4.71 29.35
N VAL A 201 16.16 -4.97 30.50
CA VAL A 201 16.81 -5.62 31.67
C VAL A 201 17.29 -7.04 31.33
N GLU A 202 16.46 -7.82 30.62
CA GLU A 202 16.83 -9.17 30.19
C GLU A 202 18.02 -9.16 29.21
N ARG A 203 18.06 -8.21 28.26
CA ARG A 203 19.18 -8.04 27.35
C ARG A 203 20.45 -7.72 28.11
N GLN A 204 20.42 -6.76 29.02
CA GLN A 204 21.57 -6.39 29.85
C GLN A 204 22.07 -7.57 30.70
N LYS A 205 21.16 -8.37 31.27
CA LYS A 205 21.55 -9.60 32.00
C LYS A 205 22.23 -10.62 31.10
N LYS A 206 21.70 -10.84 29.88
CA LYS A 206 22.32 -11.77 28.91
C LYS A 206 23.71 -11.29 28.49
N GLU A 207 23.85 -9.99 28.21
CA GLU A 207 25.14 -9.39 27.86
C GLU A 207 26.16 -9.49 29.02
N ALA A 208 25.75 -9.16 30.24
CA ALA A 208 26.61 -9.30 31.43
C ALA A 208 27.06 -10.75 31.68
N ASN A 209 26.12 -11.71 31.53
CA ASN A 209 26.46 -13.14 31.66
C ASN A 209 27.42 -13.60 30.54
N ALA A 210 27.23 -13.15 29.31
CA ALA A 210 28.12 -13.47 28.20
C ALA A 210 29.54 -12.93 28.41
N ILE A 211 29.65 -11.69 28.90
CA ILE A 211 30.92 -11.07 29.27
C ILE A 211 31.60 -11.86 30.38
N GLU A 212 30.86 -12.23 31.44
CA GLU A 212 31.41 -12.99 32.57
C GLU A 212 31.90 -14.38 32.14
N LEU A 213 31.14 -15.09 31.30
CA LEU A 213 31.58 -16.37 30.73
C LEU A 213 32.86 -16.22 29.89
N THR A 214 32.95 -15.17 29.11
CA THR A 214 34.15 -14.86 28.32
C THR A 214 35.32 -14.55 29.22
N ARG A 215 35.12 -13.77 30.30
CA ARG A 215 36.11 -13.46 31.30
C ARG A 215 36.67 -14.74 31.95
N GLN A 216 35.77 -15.63 32.41
CA GLN A 216 36.16 -16.91 33.03
C GLN A 216 36.94 -17.81 32.07
N LYS A 217 36.54 -17.88 30.80
CA LYS A 217 37.25 -18.62 29.78
C LYS A 217 38.67 -18.06 29.57
N ASN A 218 38.80 -16.75 29.42
CA ASN A 218 40.08 -16.09 29.20
C ASN A 218 40.98 -16.20 30.41
N GLN A 219 40.44 -16.10 31.60
CA GLN A 219 41.17 -16.26 32.87
C GLN A 219 41.81 -17.67 33.01
N LYS A 220 41.11 -18.72 32.53
CA LYS A 220 41.62 -20.10 32.52
C LYS A 220 42.66 -20.34 31.41
N SER A 221 42.61 -19.62 30.34
CA SER A 221 43.50 -19.79 29.16
C SER A 221 44.66 -18.81 29.14
N PHE A 222 44.62 -17.74 29.92
CA PHE A 222 45.68 -16.74 29.98
C PHE A 222 46.94 -17.32 30.57
N ARG A 223 48.03 -17.23 29.86
CA ARG A 223 49.37 -17.58 30.29
C ARG A 223 50.26 -16.36 30.10
N PRO A 224 50.84 -15.79 31.15
CA PRO A 224 51.74 -14.66 31.05
C PRO A 224 53.06 -15.04 30.33
#